data_bcf5a29921a4f65280eb3f94e057c816
#
_entry.id   bcf5a29921a4f65280eb3f94e057c816
#
_cell.length_a   1.000
_cell.length_b   1.000
_cell.length_c   1.000
_cell.angle_alpha   90.00
_cell.angle_beta   90.00
_cell.angle_gamma   90.00
#
_symmetry.space_group_name_H-M   'P 1'
#
loop_
_entity.id
_entity.type
_entity.pdbx_description
1 polymer ?
#
loop_
_entity_poly.entity_id
_entity_poly.type
_entity_poly.pdbx_seq_one_letter_code
_entity_poly.pdbx_strand_id
1 'polypeptide(L)'
;MFHTLNEARLAGFTHYTKCWRSQSSGEHPKGRACDFSANAKTFVDARATGADKTYGDNLAAWFIANSSRLGVLYVIWYKRIWHPGRGWSSYSGDGTPAGDHYSHVHLSVQ
;
A
#
# COMPACT_ATOMS: atom_id res chain seq x y z
N MET A 1 6.42 6.65 8.98
CA MET A 1 5.27 5.77 8.66
C MET A 1 4.14 5.84 9.67
N PHE A 2 4.42 5.92 10.96
CA PHE A 2 3.34 6.02 11.95
C PHE A 2 2.44 7.24 11.72
N HIS A 3 3.03 8.36 11.34
CA HIS A 3 2.24 9.54 10.99
C HIS A 3 1.29 9.25 9.82
N THR A 4 1.79 8.61 8.77
CA THR A 4 0.99 8.27 7.60
C THR A 4 -0.11 7.27 7.94
N LEU A 5 0.22 6.25 8.75
CA LEU A 5 -0.76 5.27 9.21
C LEU A 5 -1.87 5.94 10.01
N ASN A 6 -1.51 6.82 10.94
CA ASN A 6 -2.51 7.52 11.76
C ASN A 6 -3.43 8.39 10.89
N GLU A 7 -2.87 9.08 9.90
CA GLU A 7 -3.69 9.90 9.00
C GLU A 7 -4.62 9.04 8.16
N ALA A 8 -4.15 7.90 7.67
CA ALA A 8 -5.00 6.99 6.91
C ALA A 8 -6.17 6.49 7.78
N ARG A 9 -5.90 6.15 9.04
CA ARG A 9 -6.95 5.71 9.96
C ARG A 9 -7.95 6.82 10.24
N LEU A 10 -7.49 8.05 10.40
CA LEU A 10 -8.37 9.20 10.60
C LEU A 10 -9.22 9.48 9.35
N ALA A 11 -8.70 9.15 8.18
CA ALA A 11 -9.45 9.29 6.93
C ALA A 11 -10.46 8.15 6.70
N GLY A 12 -10.52 7.16 7.60
CA GLY A 12 -11.48 6.07 7.53
C GLY A 12 -10.92 4.74 7.07
N PHE A 13 -9.62 4.64 6.80
CA PHE A 13 -8.99 3.40 6.35
C PHE A 13 -8.49 2.62 7.56
N THR A 14 -9.36 1.80 8.11
CA THR A 14 -9.13 1.12 9.39
C THR A 14 -9.00 -0.40 9.27
N HIS A 15 -8.92 -0.94 8.07
CA HIS A 15 -8.74 -2.37 7.87
C HIS A 15 -7.37 -2.81 8.38
N TYR A 16 -7.18 -4.12 8.52
CA TYR A 16 -5.96 -4.69 9.05
C TYR A 16 -4.74 -4.17 8.27
N THR A 17 -3.69 -3.80 9.00
CA THR A 17 -2.48 -3.21 8.43
C THR A 17 -1.27 -3.81 9.11
N LYS A 18 -0.23 -4.10 8.34
CA LYS A 18 1.04 -4.53 8.87
C LYS A 18 2.14 -3.66 8.28
N CYS A 19 2.94 -3.07 9.14
CA CYS A 19 4.04 -2.19 8.75
C CYS A 19 5.36 -2.75 9.20
N TRP A 20 6.40 -2.40 8.46
CA TRP A 20 7.76 -2.74 8.87
C TRP A 20 8.72 -1.68 8.35
N ARG A 21 9.88 -1.66 9.00
CA ARG A 21 10.99 -0.82 8.57
C ARG A 21 11.80 -1.60 7.54
N SER A 22 12.24 -0.94 6.49
CA SER A 22 13.12 -1.56 5.53
C SER A 22 14.38 -2.08 6.21
N GLN A 23 14.75 -3.31 5.93
CA GLN A 23 15.88 -4.02 6.54
C GLN A 23 17.08 -4.05 5.59
N SER A 24 17.44 -2.97 5.04
CA SER A 24 18.61 -2.92 4.21
C SER A 24 19.84 -3.06 5.10
N SER A 25 20.56 -4.15 4.94
CA SER A 25 21.66 -4.49 5.83
C SER A 25 22.74 -3.44 5.81
N GLY A 26 23.11 -2.96 6.97
CA GLY A 26 24.18 -1.99 7.12
C GLY A 26 23.83 -0.59 6.68
N GLU A 27 22.72 -0.40 6.02
CA GLU A 27 22.29 0.91 5.56
C GLU A 27 21.31 1.53 6.53
N HIS A 28 21.15 2.84 6.44
CA HIS A 28 20.07 3.49 7.12
C HIS A 28 18.80 3.20 6.35
N PRO A 29 17.92 2.37 6.87
CA PRO A 29 16.67 2.14 6.19
C PRO A 29 15.83 3.40 6.32
N LYS A 30 15.88 4.23 5.31
CA LYS A 30 15.12 5.46 5.30
C LYS A 30 13.67 5.23 4.95
N GLY A 31 13.41 4.15 4.24
CA GLY A 31 12.07 3.81 3.85
C GLY A 31 11.32 3.07 4.94
N ARG A 32 10.04 3.26 4.95
CA ARG A 32 9.08 2.51 5.76
C ARG A 32 8.06 1.92 4.82
N ALA A 33 7.57 0.75 5.15
CA ALA A 33 6.58 0.08 4.31
C ALA A 33 5.43 -0.44 5.15
N CYS A 34 4.24 -0.35 4.60
CA CYS A 34 3.04 -0.96 5.18
C CYS A 34 2.27 -1.67 4.09
N ASP A 35 1.69 -2.81 4.45
CA ASP A 35 0.68 -3.47 3.66
C ASP A 35 -0.68 -3.25 4.32
N PHE A 36 -1.60 -2.66 3.56
CA PHE A 36 -2.95 -2.35 4.02
C PHE A 36 -3.88 -3.37 3.40
N SER A 37 -4.43 -4.26 4.23
CA SER A 37 -5.32 -5.30 3.72
C SER A 37 -6.60 -4.69 3.16
N ALA A 38 -7.05 -5.20 2.02
CA ALA A 38 -8.37 -4.87 1.51
C ALA A 38 -9.45 -5.53 2.36
N ASN A 39 -9.15 -6.69 2.96
CA ASN A 39 -10.05 -7.35 3.91
C ASN A 39 -9.94 -6.67 5.27
N ALA A 40 -11.08 -6.51 5.94
CA ALA A 40 -11.13 -5.75 7.20
C ALA A 40 -10.36 -6.43 8.34
N LYS A 41 -10.27 -7.74 8.36
CA LYS A 41 -9.80 -8.49 9.52
C LYS A 41 -8.38 -9.02 9.40
N THR A 42 -7.95 -9.40 8.21
CA THR A 42 -6.65 -10.02 8.01
C THR A 42 -6.25 -9.99 6.55
N PHE A 43 -4.99 -10.35 6.29
CA PHE A 43 -4.57 -10.60 4.91
C PHE A 43 -5.15 -11.93 4.44
N VAL A 44 -5.64 -11.93 3.21
CA VAL A 44 -6.12 -13.14 2.56
C VAL A 44 -5.43 -13.28 1.21
N ASP A 45 -5.11 -14.52 0.82
CA ASP A 45 -4.46 -14.77 -0.46
C ASP A 45 -5.54 -14.98 -1.54
N ALA A 46 -6.27 -13.91 -1.80
CA ALA A 46 -7.35 -13.90 -2.78
C ALA A 46 -7.48 -12.51 -3.37
N ARG A 47 -7.93 -12.45 -4.62
CA ARG A 47 -8.16 -11.18 -5.29
C ARG A 47 -9.32 -10.44 -4.63
N ALA A 48 -9.09 -9.21 -4.22
CA ALA A 48 -10.14 -8.37 -3.67
C ALA A 48 -11.18 -8.03 -4.75
N THR A 49 -12.44 -8.12 -4.39
CA THR A 49 -13.55 -7.79 -5.27
C THR A 49 -14.61 -7.02 -4.48
N GLY A 50 -15.57 -6.43 -5.17
CA GLY A 50 -16.67 -5.72 -4.52
C GLY A 50 -16.18 -4.63 -3.57
N ALA A 51 -16.70 -4.62 -2.35
CA ALA A 51 -16.39 -3.59 -1.36
C ALA A 51 -14.91 -3.57 -0.99
N ASP A 52 -14.26 -4.73 -0.93
CA ASP A 52 -12.84 -4.80 -0.61
C ASP A 52 -12.00 -4.17 -1.72
N LYS A 53 -12.34 -4.41 -2.97
CA LYS A 53 -11.63 -3.76 -4.08
C LYS A 53 -11.85 -2.26 -4.05
N THR A 54 -13.05 -1.81 -3.78
CA THR A 54 -13.37 -0.38 -3.66
C THR A 54 -12.55 0.26 -2.54
N TYR A 55 -12.43 -0.43 -1.40
CA TYR A 55 -11.60 0.05 -0.30
C TYR A 55 -10.15 0.25 -0.75
N GLY A 56 -9.58 -0.75 -1.44
CA GLY A 56 -8.21 -0.66 -1.94
C GLY A 56 -8.03 0.45 -2.98
N ASP A 57 -8.99 0.57 -3.91
CA ASP A 57 -8.97 1.63 -4.91
C ASP A 57 -8.97 3.01 -4.25
N ASN A 58 -9.82 3.21 -3.25
CA ASN A 58 -9.93 4.48 -2.55
C ASN A 58 -8.69 4.78 -1.71
N LEU A 59 -8.14 3.76 -1.06
CA LEU A 59 -6.94 3.93 -0.24
C LEU A 59 -5.73 4.29 -1.10
N ALA A 60 -5.53 3.59 -2.21
CA ALA A 60 -4.45 3.90 -3.13
C ALA A 60 -4.59 5.33 -3.67
N ALA A 61 -5.80 5.73 -4.04
CA ALA A 61 -6.07 7.09 -4.52
C ALA A 61 -5.77 8.12 -3.43
N TRP A 62 -6.09 7.82 -2.18
CA TRP A 62 -5.82 8.72 -1.06
C TRP A 62 -4.31 8.92 -0.86
N PHE A 63 -3.52 7.84 -0.93
CA PHE A 63 -2.06 7.95 -0.83
C PHE A 63 -1.50 8.80 -1.97
N ILE A 64 -2.00 8.60 -3.16
CA ILE A 64 -1.53 9.35 -4.34
C ILE A 64 -1.88 10.84 -4.20
N ALA A 65 -3.09 11.15 -3.78
CA ALA A 65 -3.53 12.53 -3.59
C ALA A 65 -2.72 13.26 -2.52
N ASN A 66 -2.17 12.54 -1.56
CA ASN A 66 -1.38 13.10 -0.46
C ASN A 66 0.11 12.76 -0.57
N SER A 67 0.56 12.30 -1.73
CA SER A 67 1.89 11.71 -1.88
C SER A 67 3.02 12.65 -1.56
N SER A 68 2.93 13.91 -1.97
CA SER A 68 3.98 14.88 -1.71
C SER A 68 4.13 15.16 -0.21
N ARG A 69 3.02 15.40 0.46
CA ARG A 69 2.99 15.69 1.89
C ARG A 69 3.46 14.51 2.72
N LEU A 70 3.09 13.29 2.33
CA LEU A 70 3.41 12.08 3.09
C LEU A 70 4.76 11.47 2.72
N GLY A 71 5.42 11.97 1.70
CA GLY A 71 6.70 11.42 1.27
C GLY A 71 6.58 10.03 0.63
N VAL A 72 5.53 9.82 -0.15
CA VAL A 72 5.30 8.52 -0.79
C VAL A 72 6.38 8.24 -1.83
N LEU A 73 7.01 7.08 -1.73
CA LEU A 73 7.96 6.59 -2.73
C LEU A 73 7.23 5.84 -3.83
N TYR A 74 6.34 4.91 -3.46
CA TYR A 74 5.50 4.21 -4.44
C TYR A 74 4.33 3.54 -3.74
N VAL A 75 3.33 3.19 -4.55
CA VAL A 75 2.13 2.46 -4.13
C VAL A 75 1.95 1.29 -5.07
N ILE A 76 1.70 0.10 -4.55
CA ILE A 76 1.40 -1.07 -5.38
C ILE A 76 0.00 -1.56 -5.03
N TRP A 77 -0.83 -1.69 -6.04
CA TRP A 77 -2.20 -2.15 -5.87
C TRP A 77 -2.73 -2.73 -7.16
N TYR A 78 -3.35 -3.87 -7.07
CA TYR A 78 -4.06 -4.52 -8.17
C TYR A 78 -3.17 -4.69 -9.41
N LYS A 79 -1.98 -5.25 -9.19
CA LYS A 79 -0.98 -5.58 -10.21
C LYS A 79 -0.47 -4.36 -10.96
N ARG A 80 -0.48 -3.20 -10.29
CA ARG A 80 0.12 -1.97 -10.85
C ARG A 80 0.91 -1.25 -9.76
N ILE A 81 1.90 -0.49 -10.19
CA ILE A 81 2.73 0.31 -9.29
C ILE A 81 2.65 1.78 -9.71
N TRP A 82 2.53 2.64 -8.74
CA TRP A 82 2.47 4.09 -8.94
C TRP A 82 3.71 4.76 -8.34
N HIS A 83 4.34 5.63 -9.12
CA HIS A 83 5.44 6.46 -8.65
C HIS A 83 5.10 7.92 -8.84
N PRO A 84 5.51 8.80 -7.91
CA PRO A 84 5.38 10.25 -8.12
C PRO A 84 6.05 10.67 -9.42
N GLY A 85 5.34 11.47 -10.21
CA GLY A 85 5.85 11.98 -11.47
C GLY A 85 5.77 11.03 -12.65
N ARG A 86 5.50 9.74 -12.40
CA ARG A 86 5.42 8.73 -13.47
C ARG A 86 4.02 8.16 -13.65
N GLY A 87 3.22 8.16 -12.57
CA GLY A 87 1.90 7.55 -12.59
C GLY A 87 1.93 6.03 -12.48
N TRP A 88 0.86 5.40 -12.89
CA TRP A 88 0.69 3.96 -12.83
C TRP A 88 1.41 3.24 -13.96
N SER A 89 2.02 2.11 -13.64
CA SER A 89 2.58 1.19 -14.64
C SER A 89 2.34 -0.24 -14.19
N SER A 90 2.60 -1.21 -15.07
CA SER A 90 2.41 -2.63 -14.75
C SER A 90 3.38 -3.07 -13.66
N TYR A 91 2.90 -3.96 -12.79
CA TYR A 91 3.70 -4.60 -11.77
C TYR A 91 3.53 -6.11 -11.88
N SER A 92 4.63 -6.84 -11.82
CA SER A 92 4.60 -8.30 -11.84
C SER A 92 5.17 -8.83 -10.54
N GLY A 93 4.32 -9.50 -9.76
CA GLY A 93 4.74 -10.24 -8.58
C GLY A 93 5.03 -11.69 -8.97
N ASP A 94 4.57 -12.64 -8.15
CA ASP A 94 4.85 -14.06 -8.34
C ASP A 94 3.67 -14.83 -8.94
N GLY A 95 2.64 -14.14 -9.39
CA GLY A 95 1.45 -14.77 -9.98
C GLY A 95 0.38 -15.16 -8.96
N THR A 96 0.66 -15.02 -7.66
CA THR A 96 -0.36 -15.23 -6.62
C THR A 96 -1.11 -13.93 -6.35
N PRO A 97 -2.34 -13.99 -5.81
CA PRO A 97 -3.06 -12.78 -5.47
C PRO A 97 -2.30 -11.87 -4.50
N ALA A 98 -1.62 -12.44 -3.51
CA ALA A 98 -0.83 -11.64 -2.57
C ALA A 98 0.41 -11.05 -3.24
N GLY A 99 1.15 -11.85 -4.02
CA GLY A 99 2.35 -11.38 -4.69
C GLY A 99 2.08 -10.32 -5.75
N ASP A 100 0.94 -10.38 -6.43
CA ASP A 100 0.51 -9.40 -7.42
C ASP A 100 -0.25 -8.22 -6.79
N HIS A 101 -0.37 -8.20 -5.48
CA HIS A 101 -1.04 -7.12 -4.73
C HIS A 101 -2.50 -6.94 -5.10
N TYR A 102 -3.21 -8.05 -5.33
CA TYR A 102 -4.65 -8.03 -5.50
C TYR A 102 -5.41 -8.00 -4.18
N SER A 103 -4.74 -8.34 -3.08
CA SER A 103 -5.36 -8.50 -1.76
C SER A 103 -5.02 -7.38 -0.78
N HIS A 104 -4.06 -6.53 -1.12
CA HIS A 104 -3.62 -5.46 -0.22
C HIS A 104 -2.95 -4.33 -1.00
N VAL A 105 -3.00 -3.14 -0.42
CA VAL A 105 -2.28 -1.97 -0.95
C VAL A 105 -0.94 -1.91 -0.24
N HIS A 106 0.14 -1.93 -1.00
CA HIS A 106 1.49 -1.73 -0.47
C HIS A 106 1.85 -0.26 -0.59
N LEU A 107 2.34 0.31 0.50
CA LEU A 107 2.82 1.69 0.55
C LEU A 107 4.25 1.73 1.03
N SER A 108 5.10 2.42 0.29
CA SER A 108 6.45 2.76 0.75
C SER A 108 6.60 4.26 0.84
N VAL A 109 7.16 4.74 1.94
CA VAL A 109 7.41 6.17 2.18
C VAL A 109 8.87 6.37 2.59
N GLN A 110 9.31 7.59 2.46
CA GLN A 110 10.64 7.99 2.93
C GLN A 110 10.79 7.87 4.44
#